data_9f2f287bd8b93b80c0926a7711d6594e
#
_entry.id   9f2f287bd8b93b80c0926a7711d6594e
#
_cell.length_a   1.000
_cell.length_b   1.000
_cell.length_c   1.000
_cell.angle_alpha   90.00
_cell.angle_beta   90.00
_cell.angle_gamma   90.00
#
_symmetry.space_group_name_H-M   'P 1'
#
loop_
_entity.id
_entity.type
_entity.pdbx_description
1 polymer ?
#
loop_
_entity_poly.entity_id
_entity_poly.type
_entity_poly.pdbx_seq_one_letter_code
_entity_poly.pdbx_strand_id
1 'polypeptide(L)'
;MEFAERRHAGCLIRVGREARGWRQSDLGMRLACSQSTVSRLEQGRSLDLPLLKQAADLVGVPGPLLNTSLGLSSSPAPTVVVDRTPAQEDPMRRRPLITAAALAVPLSLMTRLESALAATPEPSGAPARTLDARLAAARGQFDAAAHAGLLRSLPSLLADAHQGASETRRDLDYARLSSAYTIASQLLNKLGQYKQSRLTADRATLYADVSGSPLAAAAATRELAAVLRHQGQEAAAQAHIEAAVARVEATGLATEAQAAAFAQMLCSTAYTAAIAGDRDQALVMIREAARAARDLPDAAPAGRLFPITPAAVDLYAVGVHWALGDAGTALEAGRNLHADQFPTIERKGRMHTDLARAWWQRAKPDQTVGELLSAARLAPGEVRDRPAIRQIVDDLYAKHPHVSGVRELVAVTAA
;
A
#
# COMPACT_ATOMS: atom_id res chain seq x y z
N MET A 1 -18.27 -9.64 -22.29
CA MET A 1 -16.88 -9.77 -21.80
C MET A 1 -16.06 -8.61 -22.37
N GLU A 2 -15.75 -7.64 -21.53
CA GLU A 2 -15.12 -6.40 -21.95
C GLU A 2 -13.61 -6.56 -22.21
N PHE A 3 -13.02 -5.66 -23.02
CA PHE A 3 -11.59 -5.68 -23.37
C PHE A 3 -10.68 -5.55 -22.13
N ALA A 4 -11.12 -4.81 -21.10
CA ALA A 4 -10.41 -4.64 -19.84
C ALA A 4 -10.34 -5.94 -19.03
N GLU A 5 -11.44 -6.72 -18.97
CA GLU A 5 -11.50 -8.01 -18.28
C GLU A 5 -10.56 -9.04 -18.92
N ARG A 6 -10.51 -9.05 -20.27
CA ARG A 6 -9.58 -9.92 -21.02
C ARG A 6 -8.13 -9.56 -20.83
N ARG A 7 -7.82 -8.26 -20.72
CA ARG A 7 -6.47 -7.78 -20.46
C ARG A 7 -6.00 -8.16 -19.04
N HIS A 8 -6.94 -8.16 -18.08
CA HIS A 8 -6.67 -8.62 -16.72
C HIS A 8 -6.35 -10.11 -16.69
N ALA A 9 -7.18 -10.93 -17.31
CA ALA A 9 -6.94 -12.38 -17.41
C ALA A 9 -5.62 -12.68 -18.14
N GLY A 10 -5.33 -11.96 -19.23
CA GLY A 10 -4.08 -12.07 -19.97
C GLY A 10 -2.85 -11.70 -19.13
N CYS A 11 -2.95 -10.67 -18.30
CA CYS A 11 -1.91 -10.26 -17.37
C CYS A 11 -1.64 -11.34 -16.31
N LEU A 12 -2.68 -11.97 -15.75
CA LEU A 12 -2.51 -13.08 -14.79
C LEU A 12 -1.77 -14.27 -15.43
N ILE A 13 -2.09 -14.59 -16.68
CA ILE A 13 -1.40 -15.65 -17.41
C ILE A 13 0.07 -15.29 -17.65
N ARG A 14 0.36 -14.06 -18.04
CA ARG A 14 1.73 -13.57 -18.21
C ARG A 14 2.53 -13.69 -16.92
N VAL A 15 2.00 -13.22 -15.81
CA VAL A 15 2.65 -13.30 -14.48
C VAL A 15 2.90 -14.75 -14.09
N GLY A 16 1.90 -15.65 -14.28
CA GLY A 16 2.06 -17.08 -13.99
C GLY A 16 3.09 -17.77 -14.88
N ARG A 17 3.21 -17.35 -16.14
CA ARG A 17 4.23 -17.83 -17.08
C ARG A 17 5.64 -17.37 -16.66
N GLU A 18 5.78 -16.08 -16.36
CA GLU A 18 7.06 -15.49 -15.96
C GLU A 18 7.56 -16.06 -14.63
N ALA A 19 6.66 -16.31 -13.69
CA ALA A 19 6.97 -16.96 -12.40
C ALA A 19 7.53 -18.39 -12.59
N ARG A 20 7.26 -19.05 -13.73
CA ARG A 20 7.82 -20.36 -14.10
C ARG A 20 9.08 -20.27 -14.94
N GLY A 21 9.57 -19.06 -15.23
CA GLY A 21 10.71 -18.83 -16.09
C GLY A 21 10.46 -19.18 -17.57
N TRP A 22 9.18 -19.30 -18.00
CA TRP A 22 8.85 -19.68 -19.37
C TRP A 22 8.84 -18.47 -20.30
N ARG A 23 9.31 -18.68 -21.54
CA ARG A 23 9.11 -17.72 -22.63
C ARG A 23 7.71 -17.89 -23.22
N GLN A 24 7.24 -16.93 -23.98
CA GLN A 24 5.94 -17.04 -24.70
C GLN A 24 5.93 -18.22 -25.69
N SER A 25 7.08 -18.55 -26.27
CA SER A 25 7.26 -19.75 -27.11
C SER A 25 7.01 -21.05 -26.33
N ASP A 26 7.48 -21.12 -25.06
CA ASP A 26 7.35 -22.32 -24.24
C ASP A 26 5.88 -22.56 -23.85
N LEU A 27 5.15 -21.51 -23.52
CA LEU A 27 3.71 -21.58 -23.29
C LEU A 27 2.98 -21.92 -24.59
N GLY A 28 3.39 -21.34 -25.72
CA GLY A 28 2.82 -21.65 -27.03
C GLY A 28 2.95 -23.13 -27.40
N MET A 29 4.10 -23.75 -27.19
CA MET A 29 4.31 -25.20 -27.41
C MET A 29 3.35 -26.04 -26.55
N ARG A 30 3.16 -25.68 -25.25
CA ARG A 30 2.28 -26.41 -24.34
C ARG A 30 0.79 -26.24 -24.68
N LEU A 31 0.44 -25.12 -25.30
CA LEU A 31 -0.92 -24.81 -25.77
C LEU A 31 -1.18 -25.24 -27.22
N ALA A 32 -0.21 -25.85 -27.88
CA ALA A 32 -0.24 -26.17 -29.31
C ALA A 32 -0.61 -24.95 -30.20
N CYS A 33 -0.09 -23.76 -29.83
CA CYS A 33 -0.34 -22.52 -30.56
C CYS A 33 0.95 -21.71 -30.79
N SER A 34 0.85 -20.68 -31.64
CA SER A 34 2.01 -19.83 -31.96
C SER A 34 2.35 -18.87 -30.80
N GLN A 35 3.61 -18.42 -30.72
CA GLN A 35 4.05 -17.36 -29.81
C GLN A 35 3.21 -16.09 -29.97
N SER A 36 2.84 -15.74 -31.22
CA SER A 36 2.01 -14.57 -31.50
C SER A 36 0.59 -14.71 -30.92
N THR A 37 0.07 -15.94 -30.84
CA THR A 37 -1.21 -16.24 -30.19
C THR A 37 -1.11 -16.03 -28.68
N VAL A 38 -0.03 -16.52 -28.04
CA VAL A 38 0.23 -16.29 -26.62
C VAL A 38 0.39 -14.78 -26.34
N SER A 39 1.13 -14.06 -27.17
CA SER A 39 1.28 -12.60 -27.02
C SER A 39 -0.06 -11.88 -27.08
N ARG A 40 -0.95 -12.23 -28.04
CA ARG A 40 -2.30 -11.65 -28.12
C ARG A 40 -3.17 -12.02 -26.94
N LEU A 41 -3.04 -13.25 -26.42
CA LEU A 41 -3.75 -13.71 -25.24
C LEU A 41 -3.32 -12.92 -23.99
N GLU A 42 -2.02 -12.74 -23.78
CA GLU A 42 -1.46 -11.96 -22.66
C GLU A 42 -1.82 -10.47 -22.76
N GLN A 43 -2.00 -9.94 -23.96
CA GLN A 43 -2.45 -8.56 -24.21
C GLN A 43 -3.98 -8.40 -24.13
N GLY A 44 -4.74 -9.45 -23.87
CA GLY A 44 -6.20 -9.43 -23.82
C GLY A 44 -6.86 -9.24 -25.21
N ARG A 45 -6.11 -9.46 -26.29
CA ARG A 45 -6.59 -9.33 -27.68
C ARG A 45 -7.19 -10.64 -28.24
N SER A 46 -7.13 -11.73 -27.47
CA SER A 46 -7.76 -13.01 -27.84
C SER A 46 -9.16 -13.11 -27.25
N LEU A 47 -10.10 -13.65 -28.04
CA LEU A 47 -11.47 -13.94 -27.65
C LEU A 47 -11.69 -15.42 -27.29
N ASP A 48 -10.64 -16.24 -27.40
CA ASP A 48 -10.71 -17.68 -27.17
C ASP A 48 -10.70 -18.01 -25.67
N LEU A 49 -11.89 -18.15 -25.08
CA LEU A 49 -12.07 -18.47 -23.67
C LEU A 49 -11.54 -19.87 -23.28
N PRO A 50 -11.72 -20.94 -24.09
CA PRO A 50 -11.10 -22.23 -23.87
C PRO A 50 -9.60 -22.16 -23.78
N LEU A 51 -8.94 -21.49 -24.73
CA LEU A 51 -7.50 -21.31 -24.76
C LEU A 51 -6.98 -20.52 -23.54
N LEU A 52 -7.75 -19.51 -23.12
CA LEU A 52 -7.42 -18.66 -21.97
C LEU A 52 -7.51 -19.45 -20.66
N LYS A 53 -8.52 -20.32 -20.50
CA LYS A 53 -8.65 -21.24 -19.37
C LYS A 53 -7.51 -22.26 -19.35
N GLN A 54 -7.22 -22.88 -20.48
CA GLN A 54 -6.13 -23.85 -20.59
C GLN A 54 -4.77 -23.20 -20.29
N ALA A 55 -4.54 -21.98 -20.77
CA ALA A 55 -3.33 -21.21 -20.42
C ALA A 55 -3.23 -20.94 -18.92
N ALA A 56 -4.33 -20.51 -18.29
CA ALA A 56 -4.40 -20.25 -16.86
C ALA A 56 -4.10 -21.50 -16.02
N ASP A 57 -4.65 -22.64 -16.38
CA ASP A 57 -4.40 -23.92 -15.70
C ASP A 57 -2.92 -24.32 -15.82
N LEU A 58 -2.33 -24.19 -17.00
CA LEU A 58 -0.90 -24.51 -17.24
C LEU A 58 0.04 -23.59 -16.44
N VAL A 59 -0.31 -22.32 -16.30
CA VAL A 59 0.48 -21.37 -15.52
C VAL A 59 0.07 -21.28 -14.06
N GLY A 60 -0.90 -22.10 -13.60
CA GLY A 60 -1.34 -22.21 -12.21
C GLY A 60 -2.10 -21.00 -11.69
N VAL A 61 -2.81 -20.31 -12.56
CA VAL A 61 -3.77 -19.27 -12.14
C VAL A 61 -5.03 -19.96 -11.63
N PRO A 62 -5.43 -19.76 -10.35
CA PRO A 62 -6.63 -20.39 -9.81
C PRO A 62 -7.89 -20.04 -10.59
N GLY A 63 -8.73 -21.05 -10.93
CA GLY A 63 -9.95 -20.86 -11.69
C GLY A 63 -10.89 -19.77 -11.13
N PRO A 64 -11.12 -19.67 -9.80
CA PRO A 64 -11.89 -18.59 -9.22
C PRO A 64 -11.32 -17.19 -9.51
N LEU A 65 -10.00 -17.05 -9.50
CA LEU A 65 -9.31 -15.79 -9.81
C LEU A 65 -9.47 -15.42 -11.28
N LEU A 66 -9.36 -16.41 -12.16
CA LEU A 66 -9.59 -16.23 -13.59
C LEU A 66 -11.07 -15.86 -13.87
N ASN A 67 -12.03 -16.54 -13.25
CA ASN A 67 -13.45 -16.27 -13.42
C ASN A 67 -13.80 -14.85 -12.92
N THR A 68 -13.26 -14.43 -11.79
CA THR A 68 -13.41 -13.05 -11.28
C THR A 68 -12.81 -12.04 -12.24
N SER A 69 -11.64 -12.33 -12.80
CA SER A 69 -10.97 -11.45 -13.77
C SER A 69 -11.74 -11.33 -15.10
N LEU A 70 -12.57 -12.29 -15.42
CA LEU A 70 -13.40 -12.34 -16.63
C LEU A 70 -14.85 -11.89 -16.40
N GLY A 71 -15.20 -11.45 -15.18
CA GLY A 71 -16.58 -11.04 -14.84
C GLY A 71 -17.59 -12.21 -14.83
N LEU A 72 -17.12 -13.46 -14.73
CA LEU A 72 -17.97 -14.68 -14.84
C LEU A 72 -18.42 -15.23 -13.48
N SER A 73 -18.17 -14.55 -12.37
CA SER A 73 -18.51 -15.02 -11.03
C SER A 73 -19.94 -14.65 -10.64
N SER A 74 -20.86 -15.58 -10.81
CA SER A 74 -22.14 -15.61 -10.09
C SER A 74 -22.29 -16.99 -9.44
N SER A 75 -21.80 -17.13 -8.18
CA SER A 75 -22.24 -18.23 -7.28
C SER A 75 -21.71 -18.05 -5.85
N PRO A 76 -22.47 -18.46 -4.83
CA PRO A 76 -22.09 -18.28 -3.43
C PRO A 76 -20.87 -19.15 -3.07
N ALA A 77 -20.05 -18.63 -2.18
CA ALA A 77 -18.80 -19.25 -1.74
C ALA A 77 -19.02 -20.64 -1.12
N PRO A 78 -18.20 -21.65 -1.47
CA PRO A 78 -18.21 -22.92 -0.76
C PRO A 78 -17.53 -22.76 0.61
N THR A 79 -18.17 -23.30 1.63
CA THR A 79 -17.63 -23.43 2.99
C THR A 79 -16.43 -24.37 2.98
N VAL A 80 -15.25 -23.85 3.28
CA VAL A 80 -14.02 -24.65 3.40
C VAL A 80 -14.02 -25.32 4.76
N VAL A 81 -14.16 -26.64 4.77
CA VAL A 81 -13.87 -27.51 5.92
C VAL A 81 -12.35 -27.59 6.06
N VAL A 82 -11.81 -27.05 7.16
CA VAL A 82 -10.38 -27.14 7.47
C VAL A 82 -10.11 -28.44 8.17
N ASP A 83 -9.43 -29.35 7.50
CA ASP A 83 -8.87 -30.56 8.11
C ASP A 83 -7.62 -30.21 8.92
N ARG A 84 -7.62 -30.60 10.20
CA ARG A 84 -6.55 -30.29 11.15
C ARG A 84 -5.58 -31.45 11.25
N THR A 85 -4.39 -31.27 10.70
CA THR A 85 -3.22 -32.08 11.10
C THR A 85 -2.33 -31.26 12.04
N PRO A 86 -1.85 -31.82 13.15
CA PRO A 86 -1.08 -31.08 14.14
C PRO A 86 0.37 -30.94 13.68
N ALA A 87 0.81 -29.72 13.42
CA ALA A 87 2.20 -29.39 13.19
C ALA A 87 2.82 -28.76 14.45
N GLN A 88 4.01 -29.21 14.75
CA GLN A 88 4.89 -28.94 15.85
C GLN A 88 4.95 -27.46 16.29
N GLU A 89 4.84 -27.23 17.59
CA GLU A 89 4.84 -25.91 18.23
C GLU A 89 6.25 -25.29 18.21
N ASP A 90 6.38 -24.14 17.57
CA ASP A 90 7.51 -23.21 17.71
C ASP A 90 7.16 -22.20 18.83
N PRO A 91 7.96 -22.11 19.94
CA PRO A 91 7.61 -21.33 21.12
C PRO A 91 7.63 -19.80 20.95
N MET A 92 8.06 -19.26 19.80
CA MET A 92 8.22 -17.82 19.58
C MET A 92 7.06 -17.14 18.83
N ARG A 93 6.03 -17.86 18.42
CA ARG A 93 4.84 -17.27 17.79
C ARG A 93 3.61 -17.38 18.69
N ARG A 94 3.62 -16.73 19.83
CA ARG A 94 2.35 -16.38 20.50
C ARG A 94 1.67 -15.30 19.67
N ARG A 95 0.82 -15.73 18.72
CA ARG A 95 -0.22 -14.84 18.19
C ARG A 95 -1.05 -14.38 19.39
N PRO A 96 -1.12 -13.09 19.72
CA PRO A 96 -2.19 -12.64 20.57
C PRO A 96 -3.49 -12.98 19.87
N LEU A 97 -4.37 -13.73 20.52
CA LEU A 97 -5.78 -13.71 20.23
C LEU A 97 -6.17 -12.23 20.25
N ILE A 98 -6.40 -11.66 19.10
CA ILE A 98 -7.03 -10.36 18.97
C ILE A 98 -8.45 -10.59 19.48
N THR A 99 -8.63 -10.38 20.77
CA THR A 99 -9.95 -10.03 21.29
C THR A 99 -10.44 -8.90 20.40
N ALA A 100 -11.67 -9.01 19.92
CA ALA A 100 -12.35 -8.01 19.12
C ALA A 100 -12.58 -6.73 19.95
N ALA A 101 -11.50 -6.13 20.46
CA ALA A 101 -11.47 -4.88 21.17
C ALA A 101 -11.44 -3.78 20.11
N ALA A 102 -12.62 -3.18 19.94
CA ALA A 102 -12.86 -1.86 19.37
C ALA A 102 -11.92 -1.49 18.22
N LEU A 103 -12.30 -1.87 16.99
CA LEU A 103 -11.90 -1.12 15.82
C LEU A 103 -12.39 0.33 16.08
N ALA A 104 -11.47 1.28 16.18
CA ALA A 104 -11.79 2.70 16.33
C ALA A 104 -12.58 3.24 15.12
N VAL A 105 -12.71 2.41 14.09
CA VAL A 105 -13.52 2.65 12.91
C VAL A 105 -14.76 1.75 12.97
N PRO A 106 -15.98 2.30 12.77
CA PRO A 106 -17.21 1.52 12.79
C PRO A 106 -17.16 0.33 11.82
N LEU A 107 -17.47 -0.87 12.31
CA LEU A 107 -17.48 -2.10 11.51
C LEU A 107 -18.36 -1.96 10.26
N SER A 108 -19.46 -1.22 10.35
CA SER A 108 -20.37 -0.94 9.23
C SER A 108 -19.69 -0.21 8.06
N LEU A 109 -18.72 0.66 8.31
CA LEU A 109 -17.97 1.34 7.25
C LEU A 109 -17.01 0.37 6.55
N MET A 110 -16.39 -0.54 7.30
CA MET A 110 -15.54 -1.59 6.72
C MET A 110 -16.36 -2.53 5.85
N THR A 111 -17.50 -3.02 6.33
CA THR A 111 -18.40 -3.89 5.57
C THR A 111 -18.87 -3.22 4.27
N ARG A 112 -19.19 -1.92 4.31
CA ARG A 112 -19.57 -1.17 3.10
C ARG A 112 -18.43 -1.09 2.08
N LEU A 113 -17.20 -0.86 2.53
CA LEU A 113 -16.04 -0.85 1.64
C LEU A 113 -15.77 -2.26 1.09
N GLU A 114 -15.85 -3.30 1.90
CA GLU A 114 -15.71 -4.70 1.46
C GLU A 114 -16.74 -5.07 0.41
N SER A 115 -17.99 -4.67 0.60
CA SER A 115 -19.06 -4.86 -0.41
C SER A 115 -18.73 -4.13 -1.71
N ALA A 116 -18.22 -2.91 -1.64
CA ALA A 116 -17.80 -2.14 -2.81
C ALA A 116 -16.57 -2.73 -3.51
N LEU A 117 -15.70 -3.42 -2.77
CA LEU A 117 -14.57 -4.14 -3.35
C LEU A 117 -14.99 -5.49 -3.97
N ALA A 118 -16.04 -6.12 -3.46
CA ALA A 118 -16.56 -7.37 -3.99
C ALA A 118 -17.40 -7.15 -5.27
N ALA A 119 -18.22 -6.12 -5.28
CA ALA A 119 -19.03 -5.70 -6.43
C ALA A 119 -19.02 -4.17 -6.50
N THR A 120 -18.56 -3.63 -7.62
CA THR A 120 -18.52 -2.17 -7.80
C THR A 120 -19.92 -1.58 -7.62
N PRO A 121 -20.12 -0.63 -6.67
CA PRO A 121 -21.42 -0.02 -6.46
C PRO A 121 -21.90 0.74 -7.70
N GLU A 122 -23.19 1.03 -7.78
CA GLU A 122 -23.70 1.92 -8.79
C GLU A 122 -23.05 3.32 -8.66
N PRO A 123 -22.67 3.92 -9.80
CA PRO A 123 -22.09 5.26 -9.82
C PRO A 123 -23.07 6.31 -9.28
N SER A 124 -22.53 7.38 -8.72
CA SER A 124 -23.33 8.49 -8.21
C SER A 124 -23.97 9.36 -9.30
N GLY A 125 -23.63 9.12 -10.57
CA GLY A 125 -24.03 9.96 -11.70
C GLY A 125 -23.34 11.33 -11.73
N ALA A 126 -22.34 11.55 -10.89
CA ALA A 126 -21.60 12.80 -10.87
C ALA A 126 -20.77 13.01 -12.15
N PRO A 127 -20.71 14.23 -12.71
CA PRO A 127 -19.93 14.51 -13.91
C PRO A 127 -18.45 14.13 -13.73
N ALA A 128 -17.79 13.62 -14.77
CA ALA A 128 -16.37 13.22 -14.76
C ALA A 128 -15.43 14.33 -14.26
N ARG A 129 -15.77 15.60 -14.48
CA ARG A 129 -15.05 16.78 -13.96
C ARG A 129 -14.95 16.84 -12.44
N THR A 130 -15.88 16.20 -11.75
CA THR A 130 -15.89 16.18 -10.28
C THR A 130 -14.99 15.11 -9.71
N LEU A 131 -14.52 14.13 -10.51
CA LEU A 131 -13.69 13.03 -10.04
C LEU A 131 -12.34 13.52 -9.50
N ASP A 132 -11.68 14.47 -10.18
CA ASP A 132 -10.43 15.06 -9.68
C ASP A 132 -10.64 15.78 -8.35
N ALA A 133 -11.72 16.53 -8.20
CA ALA A 133 -12.04 17.20 -6.94
C ALA A 133 -12.33 16.18 -5.81
N ARG A 134 -12.99 15.06 -6.13
CA ARG A 134 -13.26 13.99 -5.16
C ARG A 134 -12.00 13.22 -4.77
N LEU A 135 -11.10 12.96 -5.73
CA LEU A 135 -9.78 12.39 -5.44
C LEU A 135 -8.95 13.32 -4.55
N ALA A 136 -8.96 14.62 -4.84
CA ALA A 136 -8.30 15.63 -4.00
C ALA A 136 -8.91 15.69 -2.59
N ALA A 137 -10.24 15.62 -2.46
CA ALA A 137 -10.92 15.58 -1.17
C ALA A 137 -10.58 14.29 -0.40
N ALA A 138 -10.55 13.13 -1.05
CA ALA A 138 -10.14 11.86 -0.44
C ALA A 138 -8.68 11.92 0.03
N ARG A 139 -7.78 12.49 -0.77
CA ARG A 139 -6.40 12.73 -0.38
C ARG A 139 -6.33 13.67 0.83
N GLY A 140 -7.08 14.78 0.82
CA GLY A 140 -7.16 15.72 1.94
C GLY A 140 -7.66 15.06 3.23
N GLN A 141 -8.63 14.14 3.15
CA GLN A 141 -9.08 13.36 4.31
C GLN A 141 -7.98 12.43 4.84
N PHE A 142 -7.22 11.77 3.96
CA PHE A 142 -6.07 10.96 4.36
C PHE A 142 -5.00 11.82 5.03
N ASP A 143 -4.65 12.95 4.44
CA ASP A 143 -3.64 13.89 4.91
C ASP A 143 -4.03 14.56 6.25
N ALA A 144 -5.34 14.66 6.52
CA ALA A 144 -5.90 15.11 7.79
C ALA A 144 -6.04 13.98 8.84
N ALA A 145 -5.62 12.73 8.52
CA ALA A 145 -5.85 11.54 9.34
C ALA A 145 -7.35 11.30 9.68
N ALA A 146 -8.27 11.76 8.82
CA ALA A 146 -9.72 11.63 8.97
C ALA A 146 -10.22 10.28 8.43
N HIS A 147 -9.72 9.18 8.98
CA HIS A 147 -9.88 7.83 8.45
C HIS A 147 -11.33 7.39 8.30
N ALA A 148 -12.19 7.68 9.28
CA ALA A 148 -13.62 7.33 9.21
C ALA A 148 -14.37 8.09 8.09
N GLY A 149 -14.01 9.36 7.86
CA GLY A 149 -14.53 10.18 6.76
C GLY A 149 -14.15 9.59 5.41
N LEU A 150 -12.86 9.25 5.25
CA LEU A 150 -12.33 8.64 4.04
C LEU A 150 -12.99 7.28 3.76
N LEU A 151 -13.09 6.38 4.75
CA LEU A 151 -13.80 5.11 4.59
C LEU A 151 -15.23 5.27 4.09
N ARG A 152 -15.92 6.31 4.55
CA ARG A 152 -17.30 6.58 4.13
C ARG A 152 -17.40 7.01 2.67
N SER A 153 -16.42 7.75 2.17
CA SER A 153 -16.42 8.29 0.80
C SER A 153 -15.84 7.34 -0.25
N LEU A 154 -14.97 6.38 0.15
CA LEU A 154 -14.28 5.48 -0.78
C LEU A 154 -15.21 4.64 -1.67
N PRO A 155 -16.32 4.03 -1.20
CA PRO A 155 -17.19 3.22 -2.05
C PRO A 155 -17.70 3.98 -3.27
N SER A 156 -18.25 5.18 -3.07
CA SER A 156 -18.77 6.00 -4.17
C SER A 156 -17.66 6.58 -5.04
N LEU A 157 -16.50 6.90 -4.46
CA LEU A 157 -15.33 7.34 -5.24
C LEU A 157 -14.84 6.25 -6.20
N LEU A 158 -14.75 5.01 -5.72
CA LEU A 158 -14.37 3.87 -6.55
C LEU A 158 -15.39 3.61 -7.66
N ALA A 159 -16.69 3.70 -7.36
CA ALA A 159 -17.75 3.52 -8.35
C ALA A 159 -17.65 4.55 -9.49
N ASP A 160 -17.51 5.83 -9.15
CA ASP A 160 -17.40 6.89 -10.15
C ASP A 160 -16.07 6.82 -10.94
N ALA A 161 -14.98 6.41 -10.29
CA ALA A 161 -13.71 6.20 -11.00
C ALA A 161 -13.79 5.03 -11.98
N HIS A 162 -14.50 3.95 -11.64
CA HIS A 162 -14.76 2.84 -12.55
C HIS A 162 -15.64 3.27 -13.73
N GLN A 163 -16.72 4.03 -13.47
CA GLN A 163 -17.57 4.56 -14.53
C GLN A 163 -16.75 5.41 -15.51
N GLY A 164 -15.97 6.38 -15.01
CA GLY A 164 -15.16 7.24 -15.86
C GLY A 164 -14.18 6.44 -16.73
N ALA A 165 -13.50 5.44 -16.14
CA ALA A 165 -12.57 4.59 -16.87
C ALA A 165 -13.28 3.70 -17.94
N SER A 166 -14.49 3.20 -17.65
CA SER A 166 -15.26 2.34 -18.57
C SER A 166 -15.83 3.14 -19.75
N GLU A 167 -16.32 4.35 -19.51
CA GLU A 167 -16.94 5.22 -20.52
C GLU A 167 -15.93 5.78 -21.50
N THR A 168 -14.82 6.31 -20.99
CA THR A 168 -13.86 7.07 -21.83
C THR A 168 -12.69 6.22 -22.32
N ARG A 169 -12.27 5.22 -21.52
CA ARG A 169 -11.11 4.34 -21.77
C ARG A 169 -9.81 5.10 -22.00
N ARG A 170 -9.68 6.33 -21.45
CA ARG A 170 -8.48 7.16 -21.58
C ARG A 170 -7.45 6.79 -20.53
N ASP A 171 -6.19 6.90 -20.86
CA ASP A 171 -5.07 6.65 -19.95
C ASP A 171 -5.20 7.44 -18.65
N LEU A 172 -5.63 8.71 -18.72
CA LEU A 172 -5.86 9.57 -17.56
C LEU A 172 -6.93 9.00 -16.61
N ASP A 173 -8.02 8.42 -17.13
CA ASP A 173 -9.09 7.91 -16.30
C ASP A 173 -8.69 6.59 -15.62
N TYR A 174 -7.84 5.78 -16.26
CA TYR A 174 -7.18 4.65 -15.60
C TYR A 174 -6.19 5.10 -14.53
N ALA A 175 -5.43 6.19 -14.74
CA ALA A 175 -4.56 6.77 -13.71
C ALA A 175 -5.37 7.28 -12.50
N ARG A 176 -6.54 7.89 -12.72
CA ARG A 176 -7.48 8.31 -11.67
C ARG A 176 -8.02 7.11 -10.88
N LEU A 177 -8.42 6.05 -11.56
CA LEU A 177 -8.89 4.82 -10.93
C LEU A 177 -7.78 4.16 -10.11
N SER A 178 -6.56 4.10 -10.64
CA SER A 178 -5.37 3.67 -9.89
C SER A 178 -5.16 4.50 -8.63
N SER A 179 -5.28 5.84 -8.74
CA SER A 179 -5.13 6.75 -7.60
C SER A 179 -6.19 6.51 -6.52
N ALA A 180 -7.44 6.25 -6.90
CA ALA A 180 -8.51 5.90 -5.95
C ALA A 180 -8.20 4.62 -5.18
N TYR A 181 -7.74 3.57 -5.87
CA TYR A 181 -7.31 2.33 -5.23
C TYR A 181 -6.03 2.49 -4.40
N THR A 182 -5.11 3.34 -4.82
CA THR A 182 -3.90 3.67 -4.04
C THR A 182 -4.27 4.31 -2.70
N ILE A 183 -5.19 5.29 -2.68
CA ILE A 183 -5.68 5.92 -1.44
C ILE A 183 -6.39 4.89 -0.55
N ALA A 184 -7.20 4.01 -1.13
CA ALA A 184 -7.86 2.94 -0.39
C ALA A 184 -6.85 1.98 0.26
N SER A 185 -5.81 1.58 -0.48
CA SER A 185 -4.73 0.73 0.03
C SER A 185 -3.96 1.38 1.18
N GLN A 186 -3.62 2.67 1.05
CA GLN A 186 -2.94 3.43 2.10
C GLN A 186 -3.75 3.44 3.40
N LEU A 187 -5.04 3.74 3.31
CA LEU A 187 -5.92 3.75 4.47
C LEU A 187 -6.03 2.36 5.11
N LEU A 188 -6.32 1.34 4.32
CA LEU A 188 -6.49 -0.03 4.79
C LEU A 188 -5.20 -0.57 5.45
N ASN A 189 -4.03 -0.21 4.91
CA ASN A 189 -2.75 -0.54 5.50
C ASN A 189 -2.56 0.12 6.88
N LYS A 190 -2.91 1.41 7.02
CA LYS A 190 -2.88 2.10 8.32
C LYS A 190 -3.82 1.45 9.35
N LEU A 191 -4.99 1.00 8.92
CA LEU A 191 -5.97 0.33 9.77
C LEU A 191 -5.63 -1.14 10.06
N GLY A 192 -4.52 -1.66 9.55
CA GLY A 192 -4.12 -3.07 9.71
C GLY A 192 -4.96 -4.07 8.91
N GLN A 193 -5.77 -3.59 7.95
CA GLN A 193 -6.62 -4.41 7.09
C GLN A 193 -5.81 -4.91 5.88
N TYR A 194 -4.77 -5.70 6.15
CA TYR A 194 -3.75 -6.07 5.15
C TYR A 194 -4.29 -6.90 3.98
N LYS A 195 -5.35 -7.71 4.19
CA LYS A 195 -5.97 -8.48 3.10
C LYS A 195 -6.68 -7.58 2.09
N GLN A 196 -7.49 -6.65 2.57
CA GLN A 196 -8.19 -5.67 1.75
C GLN A 196 -7.22 -4.66 1.14
N SER A 197 -6.19 -4.26 1.91
CA SER A 197 -5.10 -3.41 1.40
C SER A 197 -4.36 -4.08 0.25
N ARG A 198 -4.10 -5.40 0.31
CA ARG A 198 -3.49 -6.14 -0.79
C ARG A 198 -4.36 -6.14 -2.03
N LEU A 199 -5.64 -6.45 -1.91
CA LEU A 199 -6.58 -6.42 -3.02
C LEU A 199 -6.63 -5.06 -3.70
N THR A 200 -6.67 -3.98 -2.89
CA THR A 200 -6.70 -2.61 -3.44
C THR A 200 -5.36 -2.21 -4.06
N ALA A 201 -4.21 -2.62 -3.51
CA ALA A 201 -2.90 -2.38 -4.08
C ALA A 201 -2.70 -3.11 -5.42
N ASP A 202 -3.12 -4.37 -5.51
CA ASP A 202 -3.07 -5.13 -6.77
C ASP A 202 -3.92 -4.46 -7.86
N ARG A 203 -5.13 -3.98 -7.52
CA ARG A 203 -5.98 -3.22 -8.45
C ARG A 203 -5.35 -1.88 -8.84
N ALA A 204 -4.77 -1.17 -7.88
CA ALA A 204 -4.06 0.08 -8.17
C ALA A 204 -2.94 -0.14 -9.19
N THR A 205 -2.13 -1.19 -9.00
CA THR A 205 -1.02 -1.54 -9.90
C THR A 205 -1.54 -1.90 -11.30
N LEU A 206 -2.60 -2.71 -11.37
CA LEU A 206 -3.23 -3.07 -12.65
C LEU A 206 -3.65 -1.83 -13.45
N TYR A 207 -4.41 -0.91 -12.82
CA TYR A 207 -4.90 0.28 -13.52
C TYR A 207 -3.80 1.31 -13.79
N ALA A 208 -2.76 1.35 -12.97
CA ALA A 208 -1.56 2.13 -13.25
C ALA A 208 -0.84 1.64 -14.52
N ASP A 209 -0.67 0.32 -14.66
CA ASP A 209 -0.04 -0.27 -15.86
C ASP A 209 -0.90 -0.02 -17.10
N VAL A 210 -2.24 -0.11 -17.00
CA VAL A 210 -3.16 0.22 -18.11
C VAL A 210 -3.04 1.69 -18.50
N SER A 211 -2.84 2.61 -17.54
CA SER A 211 -2.69 4.04 -17.81
C SER A 211 -1.39 4.40 -18.49
N GLY A 212 -0.40 3.51 -18.54
CA GLY A 212 0.93 3.80 -19.07
C GLY A 212 1.73 4.85 -18.30
N SER A 213 1.20 5.39 -17.18
CA SER A 213 1.87 6.43 -16.39
C SER A 213 2.95 5.85 -15.48
N PRO A 214 4.25 6.19 -15.66
CA PRO A 214 5.31 5.72 -14.76
C PRO A 214 5.11 6.17 -13.32
N LEU A 215 4.56 7.37 -13.09
CA LEU A 215 4.31 7.91 -11.77
C LEU A 215 3.15 7.21 -11.06
N ALA A 216 2.06 6.90 -11.78
CA ALA A 216 0.96 6.12 -11.23
C ALA A 216 1.43 4.70 -10.86
N ALA A 217 2.22 4.07 -11.74
CA ALA A 217 2.81 2.77 -11.49
C ALA A 217 3.72 2.75 -10.26
N ALA A 218 4.58 3.76 -10.11
CA ALA A 218 5.44 3.91 -8.93
C ALA A 218 4.62 4.07 -7.63
N ALA A 219 3.57 4.91 -7.65
CA ALA A 219 2.71 5.13 -6.49
C ALA A 219 1.97 3.85 -6.07
N ALA A 220 1.37 3.13 -7.02
CA ALA A 220 0.69 1.86 -6.77
C ALA A 220 1.66 0.78 -6.26
N THR A 221 2.83 0.65 -6.89
CA THR A 221 3.86 -0.32 -6.48
C THR A 221 4.38 -0.04 -5.08
N ARG A 222 4.52 1.22 -4.68
CA ARG A 222 4.92 1.59 -3.32
C ARG A 222 3.94 1.06 -2.27
N GLU A 223 2.64 1.15 -2.54
CA GLU A 223 1.61 0.63 -1.62
C GLU A 223 1.58 -0.90 -1.64
N LEU A 224 1.72 -1.52 -2.80
CA LEU A 224 1.83 -2.97 -2.90
C LEU A 224 3.01 -3.50 -2.07
N ALA A 225 4.18 -2.88 -2.19
CA ALA A 225 5.35 -3.25 -1.41
C ALA A 225 5.15 -3.03 0.10
N ALA A 226 4.43 -1.95 0.51
CA ALA A 226 4.10 -1.73 1.91
C ALA A 226 3.27 -2.88 2.49
N VAL A 227 2.27 -3.36 1.75
CA VAL A 227 1.43 -4.50 2.17
C VAL A 227 2.21 -5.80 2.18
N LEU A 228 3.04 -6.05 1.16
CA LEU A 228 3.88 -7.24 1.07
C LEU A 228 4.80 -7.38 2.29
N ARG A 229 5.41 -6.27 2.75
CA ARG A 229 6.22 -6.27 3.99
C ARG A 229 5.41 -6.70 5.22
N HIS A 230 4.15 -6.25 5.33
CA HIS A 230 3.27 -6.68 6.44
C HIS A 230 2.83 -8.14 6.34
N GLN A 231 2.96 -8.75 5.17
CA GLN A 231 2.65 -10.16 4.92
C GLN A 231 3.88 -11.07 5.01
N GLY A 232 5.06 -10.54 5.36
CA GLY A 232 6.31 -11.30 5.41
C GLY A 232 6.82 -11.71 4.03
N GLN A 233 6.56 -10.88 3.00
CA GLN A 233 6.95 -11.12 1.61
C GLN A 233 7.96 -10.04 1.16
N GLU A 234 9.01 -9.83 1.93
CA GLU A 234 9.99 -8.76 1.76
C GLU A 234 10.72 -8.87 0.42
N ALA A 235 11.10 -10.08 0.01
CA ALA A 235 11.77 -10.29 -1.27
C ALA A 235 10.89 -9.90 -2.47
N ALA A 236 9.58 -10.22 -2.42
CA ALA A 236 8.65 -9.79 -3.46
C ALA A 236 8.46 -8.27 -3.42
N ALA A 237 8.35 -7.66 -2.23
CA ALA A 237 8.27 -6.22 -2.07
C ALA A 237 9.49 -5.53 -2.68
N GLN A 238 10.69 -6.05 -2.43
CA GLN A 238 11.94 -5.50 -2.94
C GLN A 238 11.99 -5.56 -4.47
N ALA A 239 11.69 -6.71 -5.07
CA ALA A 239 11.68 -6.87 -6.52
C ALA A 239 10.70 -5.92 -7.22
N HIS A 240 9.48 -5.73 -6.66
CA HIS A 240 8.51 -4.79 -7.21
C HIS A 240 8.99 -3.35 -7.14
N ILE A 241 9.57 -2.93 -6.01
CA ILE A 241 10.05 -1.55 -5.84
C ILE A 241 11.23 -1.28 -6.78
N GLU A 242 12.20 -2.18 -6.87
CA GLU A 242 13.36 -2.01 -7.76
C GLU A 242 12.95 -1.87 -9.23
N ALA A 243 12.02 -2.69 -9.68
CA ALA A 243 11.46 -2.54 -11.02
C ALA A 243 10.75 -1.19 -11.24
N ALA A 244 10.08 -0.66 -10.21
CA ALA A 244 9.44 0.65 -10.31
C ALA A 244 10.46 1.80 -10.26
N VAL A 245 11.54 1.69 -9.46
CA VAL A 245 12.67 2.65 -9.46
C VAL A 245 13.26 2.74 -10.87
N ALA A 246 13.60 1.61 -11.48
CA ALA A 246 14.16 1.58 -12.83
C ALA A 246 13.21 2.22 -13.88
N ARG A 247 11.89 2.01 -13.75
CA ARG A 247 10.91 2.66 -14.65
C ARG A 247 10.84 4.18 -14.47
N VAL A 248 10.94 4.66 -13.24
CA VAL A 248 10.97 6.11 -12.99
C VAL A 248 12.29 6.71 -13.49
N GLU A 249 13.41 6.05 -13.22
CA GLU A 249 14.74 6.48 -13.69
C GLU A 249 14.81 6.56 -15.22
N ALA A 250 14.22 5.59 -15.92
CA ALA A 250 14.14 5.55 -17.38
C ALA A 250 13.36 6.74 -18.00
N THR A 251 12.63 7.53 -17.21
CA THR A 251 12.01 8.79 -17.67
C THR A 251 13.03 9.91 -17.86
N GLY A 252 14.28 9.70 -17.44
CA GLY A 252 15.35 10.70 -17.46
C GLY A 252 15.24 11.77 -16.38
N LEU A 253 14.27 11.64 -15.45
CA LEU A 253 14.02 12.53 -14.31
C LEU A 253 13.91 14.01 -14.73
N ALA A 254 13.36 14.26 -15.90
CA ALA A 254 13.32 15.59 -16.54
C ALA A 254 12.41 16.59 -15.81
N THR A 255 11.50 16.09 -14.96
CA THR A 255 10.57 16.93 -14.19
C THR A 255 10.78 16.76 -12.69
N GLU A 256 10.49 17.81 -11.93
CA GLU A 256 10.52 17.76 -10.45
C GLU A 256 9.62 16.66 -9.90
N ALA A 257 8.48 16.35 -10.55
CA ALA A 257 7.60 15.28 -10.16
C ALA A 257 8.25 13.88 -10.31
N GLN A 258 9.04 13.67 -11.36
CA GLN A 258 9.80 12.45 -11.59
C GLN A 258 10.97 12.32 -10.61
N ALA A 259 11.69 13.43 -10.36
CA ALA A 259 12.76 13.45 -9.34
C ALA A 259 12.22 13.15 -7.93
N ALA A 260 11.08 13.74 -7.56
CA ALA A 260 10.40 13.45 -6.31
C ALA A 260 9.93 11.98 -6.22
N ALA A 261 9.39 11.42 -7.30
CA ALA A 261 9.03 10.02 -7.35
C ALA A 261 10.24 9.10 -7.16
N PHE A 262 11.34 9.40 -7.84
CA PHE A 262 12.59 8.64 -7.71
C PHE A 262 13.11 8.65 -6.27
N ALA A 263 13.25 9.83 -5.64
CA ALA A 263 13.67 9.95 -4.25
C ALA A 263 12.76 9.18 -3.28
N GLN A 264 11.43 9.29 -3.47
CA GLN A 264 10.45 8.58 -2.64
C GLN A 264 10.55 7.06 -2.82
N MET A 265 10.79 6.57 -4.02
CA MET A 265 10.94 5.15 -4.30
C MET A 265 12.24 4.60 -3.68
N LEU A 266 13.35 5.32 -3.74
CA LEU A 266 14.60 4.98 -3.04
C LEU A 266 14.38 4.87 -1.52
N CYS A 267 13.65 5.80 -0.91
CA CYS A 267 13.26 5.68 0.51
C CYS A 267 12.49 4.38 0.79
N SER A 268 11.56 4.02 -0.10
CA SER A 268 10.76 2.79 0.05
C SER A 268 11.61 1.53 -0.12
N THR A 269 12.59 1.55 -1.05
CA THR A 269 13.58 0.48 -1.24
C THR A 269 14.43 0.33 0.03
N ALA A 270 14.96 1.44 0.56
CA ALA A 270 15.76 1.46 1.79
C ALA A 270 14.99 0.84 2.98
N TYR A 271 13.73 1.24 3.16
CA TYR A 271 12.92 0.71 4.26
C TYR A 271 12.58 -0.77 4.07
N THR A 272 12.36 -1.22 2.83
CA THR A 272 12.10 -2.64 2.52
C THR A 272 13.33 -3.49 2.82
N ALA A 273 14.51 -3.05 2.37
CA ALA A 273 15.78 -3.72 2.65
C ALA A 273 16.05 -3.78 4.18
N ALA A 274 15.77 -2.69 4.91
CA ALA A 274 15.92 -2.66 6.35
C ALA A 274 15.02 -3.68 7.08
N ILE A 275 13.76 -3.81 6.66
CA ILE A 275 12.84 -4.82 7.21
C ILE A 275 13.31 -6.25 6.87
N ALA A 276 13.88 -6.47 5.68
CA ALA A 276 14.47 -7.74 5.28
C ALA A 276 15.80 -8.06 6.00
N GLY A 277 16.36 -7.10 6.76
CA GLY A 277 17.66 -7.25 7.44
C GLY A 277 18.86 -6.97 6.55
N ASP A 278 18.68 -6.55 5.31
CA ASP A 278 19.74 -6.14 4.41
C ASP A 278 20.22 -4.71 4.75
N ARG A 279 21.14 -4.66 5.71
CA ARG A 279 21.69 -3.40 6.23
C ARG A 279 22.43 -2.61 5.15
N ASP A 280 23.23 -3.28 4.34
CA ASP A 280 24.10 -2.62 3.38
C ASP A 280 23.28 -1.95 2.29
N GLN A 281 22.31 -2.66 1.72
CA GLN A 281 21.39 -2.10 0.75
C GLN A 281 20.53 -0.99 1.35
N ALA A 282 20.01 -1.17 2.55
CA ALA A 282 19.21 -0.15 3.23
C ALA A 282 19.97 1.18 3.40
N LEU A 283 21.22 1.10 3.86
CA LEU A 283 22.07 2.29 4.08
C LEU A 283 22.54 2.93 2.77
N VAL A 284 22.79 2.16 1.74
CA VAL A 284 23.08 2.70 0.40
C VAL A 284 21.88 3.45 -0.13
N MET A 285 20.72 2.83 -0.15
CA MET A 285 19.49 3.40 -0.74
C MET A 285 19.00 4.65 -0.01
N ILE A 286 19.11 4.73 1.34
CA ILE A 286 18.69 5.94 2.05
C ILE A 286 19.64 7.12 1.79
N ARG A 287 20.95 6.87 1.60
CA ARG A 287 21.89 7.91 1.19
C ARG A 287 21.63 8.39 -0.23
N GLU A 288 21.32 7.48 -1.15
CA GLU A 288 20.93 7.85 -2.52
C GLU A 288 19.62 8.67 -2.52
N ALA A 289 18.64 8.28 -1.70
CA ALA A 289 17.41 9.05 -1.53
C ALA A 289 17.70 10.48 -1.04
N ALA A 290 18.61 10.63 -0.08
CA ALA A 290 19.01 11.96 0.43
C ALA A 290 19.72 12.80 -0.65
N ARG A 291 20.52 12.18 -1.51
CA ARG A 291 21.12 12.87 -2.67
C ARG A 291 20.07 13.30 -3.68
N ALA A 292 19.15 12.39 -4.04
CA ALA A 292 18.08 12.66 -5.00
C ALA A 292 17.10 13.73 -4.52
N ALA A 293 16.92 13.87 -3.20
CA ALA A 293 16.02 14.86 -2.62
C ALA A 293 16.71 16.22 -2.32
N ARG A 294 18.02 16.35 -2.48
CA ARG A 294 18.77 17.55 -2.08
C ARG A 294 18.26 18.84 -2.71
N ASP A 295 17.91 18.75 -3.98
CA ASP A 295 17.48 19.90 -4.79
C ASP A 295 15.95 20.02 -4.86
N LEU A 296 15.23 19.17 -4.13
CA LEU A 296 13.78 19.28 -4.02
C LEU A 296 13.40 20.39 -3.03
N PRO A 297 12.25 21.05 -3.22
CA PRO A 297 11.81 22.11 -2.33
C PRO A 297 11.52 21.58 -0.93
N ASP A 298 11.76 22.42 0.10
CA ASP A 298 11.45 22.11 1.52
C ASP A 298 9.95 21.91 1.75
N ALA A 299 9.09 22.47 0.90
CA ALA A 299 7.65 22.27 0.91
C ALA A 299 7.20 21.70 -0.44
N ALA A 300 6.67 20.49 -0.42
CA ALA A 300 6.15 19.87 -1.64
C ALA A 300 4.91 20.63 -2.15
N PRO A 301 4.81 20.89 -3.48
CA PRO A 301 3.63 21.49 -4.06
C PRO A 301 2.34 20.71 -3.76
N ALA A 302 1.25 21.44 -3.53
CA ALA A 302 -0.05 20.85 -3.26
C ALA A 302 -0.51 19.91 -4.39
N GLY A 303 -1.14 18.79 -4.04
CA GLY A 303 -1.64 17.82 -5.01
C GLY A 303 -0.57 16.92 -5.65
N ARG A 304 0.69 17.03 -5.25
CA ARG A 304 1.76 16.18 -5.77
C ARG A 304 1.57 14.73 -5.32
N LEU A 305 1.75 13.79 -6.26
CA LEU A 305 1.61 12.36 -6.02
C LEU A 305 2.71 11.83 -5.05
N PHE A 306 3.90 12.41 -5.13
CA PHE A 306 5.04 12.12 -4.27
C PHE A 306 5.48 13.38 -3.51
N PRO A 307 4.89 13.65 -2.34
CA PRO A 307 5.22 14.85 -1.55
C PRO A 307 6.47 14.61 -0.70
N ILE A 308 7.58 14.22 -1.35
CA ILE A 308 8.87 14.02 -0.70
C ILE A 308 9.63 15.36 -0.60
N THR A 309 10.27 15.57 0.52
CA THR A 309 11.14 16.71 0.83
C THR A 309 12.40 16.20 1.51
N PRO A 310 13.47 16.97 1.67
CA PRO A 310 14.64 16.56 2.45
C PRO A 310 14.26 16.08 3.86
N ALA A 311 13.41 16.82 4.58
CA ALA A 311 12.93 16.41 5.92
C ALA A 311 12.14 15.09 5.89
N ALA A 312 11.41 14.83 4.82
CA ALA A 312 10.70 13.55 4.67
C ALA A 312 11.69 12.38 4.45
N VAL A 313 12.83 12.59 3.80
CA VAL A 313 13.89 11.58 3.67
C VAL A 313 14.54 11.31 5.03
N ASP A 314 14.80 12.34 5.84
CA ASP A 314 15.31 12.17 7.20
C ASP A 314 14.32 11.36 8.07
N LEU A 315 13.01 11.59 7.91
CA LEU A 315 12.00 10.76 8.58
C LEU A 315 12.04 9.30 8.11
N TYR A 316 12.31 9.05 6.83
CA TYR A 316 12.53 7.69 6.34
C TYR A 316 13.81 7.09 6.95
N ALA A 317 14.89 7.87 7.13
CA ALA A 317 16.11 7.42 7.79
C ALA A 317 15.83 6.99 9.24
N VAL A 318 15.00 7.71 9.99
CA VAL A 318 14.50 7.27 11.32
C VAL A 318 13.90 5.86 11.23
N GLY A 319 13.00 5.64 10.28
CA GLY A 319 12.34 4.34 10.07
C GLY A 319 13.31 3.24 9.68
N VAL A 320 14.27 3.53 8.78
CA VAL A 320 15.30 2.58 8.32
C VAL A 320 16.19 2.14 9.49
N HIS A 321 16.75 3.07 10.24
CA HIS A 321 17.60 2.74 11.39
C HIS A 321 16.82 2.01 12.49
N TRP A 322 15.58 2.42 12.75
CA TRP A 322 14.71 1.70 13.68
C TRP A 322 14.49 0.25 13.24
N ALA A 323 14.21 0.01 11.95
CA ALA A 323 13.98 -1.34 11.41
C ALA A 323 15.24 -2.22 11.49
N LEU A 324 16.42 -1.62 11.36
CA LEU A 324 17.72 -2.29 11.54
C LEU A 324 18.10 -2.54 13.00
N GLY A 325 17.26 -2.14 13.98
CA GLY A 325 17.56 -2.28 15.41
C GLY A 325 18.43 -1.15 15.99
N ASP A 326 18.81 -0.15 15.17
CA ASP A 326 19.69 0.95 15.55
C ASP A 326 18.91 2.15 16.09
N ALA A 327 18.15 1.97 17.17
CA ALA A 327 17.31 3.02 17.72
C ALA A 327 18.10 4.31 18.12
N GLY A 328 19.36 4.18 18.47
CA GLY A 328 20.23 5.33 18.74
C GLY A 328 20.45 6.20 17.50
N THR A 329 20.84 5.57 16.40
CA THR A 329 21.04 6.24 15.10
C THR A 329 19.71 6.75 14.53
N ALA A 330 18.59 6.02 14.76
CA ALA A 330 17.26 6.47 14.38
C ALA A 330 16.91 7.82 15.06
N LEU A 331 17.15 7.94 16.37
CA LEU A 331 16.91 9.19 17.11
C LEU A 331 17.86 10.31 16.69
N GLU A 332 19.10 9.98 16.36
CA GLU A 332 20.04 10.97 15.82
C GLU A 332 19.60 11.49 14.45
N ALA A 333 19.14 10.61 13.56
CA ALA A 333 18.56 11.01 12.27
C ALA A 333 17.33 11.91 12.45
N GLY A 334 16.53 11.68 13.49
CA GLY A 334 15.34 12.47 13.81
C GLY A 334 15.57 13.71 14.66
N ARG A 335 16.79 13.98 15.11
CA ARG A 335 17.13 15.04 16.09
C ARG A 335 16.67 16.45 15.67
N ASN A 336 16.75 16.76 14.38
CA ASN A 336 16.40 18.06 13.81
C ASN A 336 15.00 18.08 13.18
N LEU A 337 14.24 16.98 13.31
CA LEU A 337 12.88 16.93 12.78
C LEU A 337 11.91 17.63 13.74
N HIS A 338 11.04 18.45 13.16
CA HIS A 338 9.95 19.10 13.87
C HIS A 338 8.70 19.18 12.98
N ALA A 339 7.55 19.25 13.62
CA ALA A 339 6.26 19.10 12.95
C ALA A 339 6.03 20.09 11.79
N ASP A 340 6.58 21.32 11.91
CA ASP A 340 6.38 22.38 10.91
C ASP A 340 7.05 22.09 9.55
N GLN A 341 8.02 21.17 9.50
CA GLN A 341 8.64 20.72 8.25
C GLN A 341 7.71 19.84 7.41
N PHE A 342 6.58 19.39 7.97
CA PHE A 342 5.65 18.49 7.29
C PHE A 342 4.33 19.19 6.95
N PRO A 343 3.87 19.10 5.69
CA PRO A 343 2.70 19.87 5.25
C PRO A 343 1.37 19.26 5.75
N THR A 344 1.33 17.97 6.09
CA THR A 344 0.08 17.28 6.42
C THR A 344 0.04 16.85 7.89
N ILE A 345 -1.16 16.84 8.46
CA ILE A 345 -1.41 16.38 9.83
C ILE A 345 -0.95 14.91 9.98
N GLU A 346 -1.22 14.09 8.96
CA GLU A 346 -0.76 12.70 8.90
C GLU A 346 0.76 12.58 9.06
N ARG A 347 1.53 13.39 8.30
CA ARG A 347 3.00 13.35 8.36
C ARG A 347 3.56 13.88 9.68
N LYS A 348 2.94 14.90 10.26
CA LYS A 348 3.27 15.41 11.60
C LYS A 348 3.08 14.33 12.66
N GLY A 349 1.91 13.67 12.66
CA GLY A 349 1.64 12.56 13.56
C GLY A 349 2.56 11.36 13.32
N ARG A 350 2.87 11.07 12.05
CA ARG A 350 3.79 10.00 11.66
C ARG A 350 5.21 10.23 12.21
N MET A 351 5.72 11.45 12.15
CA MET A 351 7.03 11.80 12.71
C MET A 351 7.09 11.42 14.19
N HIS A 352 6.13 11.87 14.98
CA HIS A 352 6.09 11.56 16.40
C HIS A 352 5.93 10.05 16.68
N THR A 353 5.09 9.33 15.92
CA THR A 353 4.95 7.90 16.14
C THR A 353 6.19 7.09 15.73
N ASP A 354 6.95 7.53 14.73
CA ASP A 354 8.20 6.86 14.34
C ASP A 354 9.33 7.15 15.36
N LEU A 355 9.40 8.37 15.92
CA LEU A 355 10.30 8.68 17.05
C LEU A 355 9.89 7.91 18.31
N ALA A 356 8.60 7.81 18.62
CA ALA A 356 8.11 7.01 19.75
C ALA A 356 8.55 5.55 19.65
N ARG A 357 8.51 4.96 18.45
CA ARG A 357 8.99 3.57 18.21
C ARG A 357 10.48 3.44 18.52
N ALA A 358 11.29 4.42 18.14
CA ALA A 358 12.72 4.42 18.43
C ALA A 358 13.00 4.58 19.93
N TRP A 359 12.28 5.46 20.63
CA TRP A 359 12.37 5.60 22.08
C TRP A 359 11.92 4.33 22.82
N TRP A 360 10.83 3.70 22.35
CA TRP A 360 10.35 2.44 22.91
C TRP A 360 11.38 1.32 22.78
N GLN A 361 12.01 1.20 21.62
CA GLN A 361 13.08 0.23 21.38
C GLN A 361 14.29 0.44 22.30
N ARG A 362 14.52 1.68 22.77
CA ARG A 362 15.56 2.03 23.75
C ARG A 362 15.10 1.88 25.21
N ALA A 363 13.94 1.32 25.45
CA ALA A 363 13.34 1.21 26.79
C ALA A 363 13.26 2.57 27.52
N LYS A 364 12.80 3.60 26.82
CA LYS A 364 12.60 4.96 27.33
C LYS A 364 11.11 5.31 27.36
N PRO A 365 10.34 4.81 28.36
CA PRO A 365 8.89 4.95 28.39
C PRO A 365 8.43 6.41 28.49
N ASP A 366 9.11 7.27 29.25
CA ASP A 366 8.72 8.68 29.39
C ASP A 366 8.78 9.43 28.06
N GLN A 367 9.89 9.25 27.31
CA GLN A 367 10.06 9.84 25.99
C GLN A 367 9.06 9.25 24.99
N THR A 368 8.81 7.96 25.05
CA THR A 368 7.80 7.27 24.21
C THR A 368 6.42 7.89 24.43
N VAL A 369 6.01 8.07 25.68
CA VAL A 369 4.73 8.68 26.03
C VAL A 369 4.68 10.13 25.53
N GLY A 370 5.73 10.92 25.73
CA GLY A 370 5.80 12.30 25.26
C GLY A 370 5.57 12.44 23.76
N GLU A 371 6.22 11.58 22.97
CA GLU A 371 6.04 11.53 21.51
C GLU A 371 4.63 11.08 21.12
N LEU A 372 4.10 10.02 21.74
CA LEU A 372 2.75 9.53 21.43
C LEU A 372 1.66 10.55 21.82
N LEU A 373 1.81 11.29 22.90
CA LEU A 373 0.89 12.38 23.27
C LEU A 373 0.95 13.53 22.26
N SER A 374 2.15 13.84 21.75
CA SER A 374 2.32 14.85 20.70
C SER A 374 1.64 14.39 19.40
N ALA A 375 1.80 13.11 19.04
CA ALA A 375 1.08 12.52 17.92
C ALA A 375 -0.44 12.55 18.11
N ALA A 376 -0.93 12.21 19.31
CA ALA A 376 -2.36 12.18 19.63
C ALA A 376 -3.01 13.55 19.56
N ARG A 377 -2.32 14.61 19.97
CA ARG A 377 -2.81 16.00 19.88
C ARG A 377 -2.92 16.49 18.45
N LEU A 378 -1.99 16.11 17.58
CA LEU A 378 -1.96 16.54 16.18
C LEU A 378 -2.85 15.67 15.28
N ALA A 379 -2.73 14.37 15.42
CA ALA A 379 -3.32 13.36 14.55
C ALA A 379 -3.81 12.16 15.39
N PRO A 380 -4.93 12.26 16.12
CA PRO A 380 -5.41 11.16 16.98
C PRO A 380 -5.51 9.81 16.27
N GLY A 381 -5.90 9.81 14.99
CA GLY A 381 -5.97 8.60 14.17
C GLY A 381 -4.63 7.88 14.00
N GLU A 382 -3.50 8.57 14.05
CA GLU A 382 -2.17 7.94 13.97
C GLU A 382 -1.83 7.13 15.22
N VAL A 383 -2.40 7.45 16.36
CA VAL A 383 -2.25 6.68 17.61
C VAL A 383 -3.36 5.64 17.75
N ARG A 384 -4.61 6.05 17.54
CA ARG A 384 -5.81 5.25 17.76
C ARG A 384 -5.95 4.10 16.75
N ASP A 385 -5.71 4.35 15.46
CA ASP A 385 -6.11 3.45 14.38
C ASP A 385 -4.99 2.51 13.93
N ARG A 386 -3.73 2.78 14.31
CA ARG A 386 -2.57 1.98 13.89
C ARG A 386 -2.27 0.85 14.88
N PRO A 387 -2.38 -0.44 14.47
CA PRO A 387 -2.20 -1.58 15.38
C PRO A 387 -0.85 -1.60 16.10
N ALA A 388 0.25 -1.29 15.37
CA ALA A 388 1.59 -1.29 15.96
C ALA A 388 1.80 -0.20 17.03
N ILE A 389 1.10 0.93 16.92
CA ILE A 389 1.16 2.02 17.90
C ILE A 389 0.27 1.69 19.10
N ARG A 390 -0.92 1.15 18.85
CA ARG A 390 -1.80 0.65 19.94
C ARG A 390 -1.10 -0.39 20.79
N GLN A 391 -0.37 -1.33 20.17
CA GLN A 391 0.41 -2.31 20.92
C GLN A 391 1.44 -1.66 21.86
N ILE A 392 2.10 -0.58 21.43
CA ILE A 392 3.02 0.17 22.30
C ILE A 392 2.26 0.81 23.46
N VAL A 393 1.06 1.38 23.22
CA VAL A 393 0.23 1.96 24.28
C VAL A 393 -0.21 0.88 25.29
N ASP A 394 -0.65 -0.28 24.80
CA ASP A 394 -1.05 -1.42 25.63
C ASP A 394 0.14 -1.93 26.47
N ASP A 395 1.31 -2.05 25.88
CA ASP A 395 2.53 -2.44 26.56
C ASP A 395 2.99 -1.40 27.60
N LEU A 396 2.87 -0.10 27.30
CA LEU A 396 3.13 0.99 28.24
C LEU A 396 2.19 0.91 29.43
N TYR A 397 0.90 0.68 29.22
CA TYR A 397 -0.08 0.53 30.27
C TYR A 397 0.22 -0.69 31.17
N ALA A 398 0.59 -1.81 30.57
CA ALA A 398 0.87 -3.04 31.29
C ALA A 398 2.18 -2.99 32.09
N LYS A 399 3.24 -2.39 31.54
CA LYS A 399 4.61 -2.44 32.09
C LYS A 399 5.01 -1.17 32.85
N HIS A 400 4.43 -0.01 32.48
CA HIS A 400 4.79 1.31 32.96
C HIS A 400 3.58 2.18 33.33
N PRO A 401 2.59 1.64 34.12
CA PRO A 401 1.32 2.34 34.40
C PRO A 401 1.51 3.66 35.18
N HIS A 402 2.68 3.85 35.80
CA HIS A 402 3.00 5.03 36.63
C HIS A 402 3.59 6.19 35.81
N VAL A 403 3.98 5.95 34.56
CA VAL A 403 4.49 7.00 33.69
C VAL A 403 3.37 7.99 33.37
N SER A 404 3.66 9.28 33.59
CA SER A 404 2.69 10.36 33.35
C SER A 404 2.23 10.36 31.89
N GLY A 405 0.92 10.45 31.65
CA GLY A 405 0.30 10.46 30.33
C GLY A 405 -0.10 9.08 29.77
N VAL A 406 0.30 7.95 30.37
CA VAL A 406 -0.09 6.62 29.89
C VAL A 406 -1.61 6.45 29.90
N ARG A 407 -2.31 6.91 30.96
CA ARG A 407 -3.78 6.84 31.04
C ARG A 407 -4.48 7.69 29.98
N GLU A 408 -3.90 8.84 29.64
CA GLU A 408 -4.40 9.71 28.56
C GLU A 408 -4.29 8.99 27.21
N LEU A 409 -3.15 8.33 26.93
CA LEU A 409 -2.97 7.53 25.71
C LEU A 409 -3.98 6.38 25.61
N VAL A 410 -4.24 5.67 26.72
CA VAL A 410 -5.27 4.62 26.74
C VAL A 410 -6.64 5.19 26.41
N ALA A 411 -7.00 6.37 26.93
CA ALA A 411 -8.26 7.02 26.60
C ALA A 411 -8.35 7.37 25.10
N VAL A 412 -7.25 7.83 24.48
CA VAL A 412 -7.18 8.11 23.03
C VAL A 412 -7.39 6.84 22.19
N THR A 413 -6.85 5.70 22.63
CA THR A 413 -6.99 4.43 21.89
C THR A 413 -8.35 3.76 22.09
N ALA A 414 -9.09 4.13 23.13
CA ALA A 414 -10.43 3.64 23.43
C ALA A 414 -11.56 4.47 22.78
N ALA A 415 -11.28 5.70 22.32
CA ALA A 415 -12.21 6.62 21.67
C ALA A 415 -12.38 6.29 20.18
#